data_ece3861dc74c2d4f62ea75ea4f470a92
#
_entry.id   ece3861dc74c2d4f62ea75ea4f470a92
#
_cell.length_a   1.000
_cell.length_b   1.000
_cell.length_c   1.000
_cell.angle_alpha   90.00
_cell.angle_beta   90.00
_cell.angle_gamma   90.00
#
_symmetry.space_group_name_H-M   'P 1'
#
loop_
_entity.id
_entity.type
_entity.pdbx_description
1 polymer ?
#
loop_
_entity_poly.entity_id
_entity_poly.type
_entity_poly.pdbx_seq_one_letter_code
_entity_poly.pdbx_strand_id
1 'polypeptide(L)'
;MRPKPNPAPKPDLRPAPGHRPSARPPRPVRPRPPHIVVRPAIGSLIAANMIANTALTIARLSYYNNLAQPRAIVAQNLASQLGLVQIYADAATTYYYQDGVFYTMAPDGSYYVIVPPAGALVEQLPYDYETVYINGNQYFKVDNTLYQYTIHDGKPYFEVLGQLN
;
A
#
# COMPACT_ATOMS: atom_id res chain seq x y z
N MET A 1 -53.09 43.19 -36.21
CA MET A 1 -52.34 42.78 -35.02
C MET A 1 -51.43 41.60 -35.40
N ARG A 2 -50.13 41.75 -35.38
CA ARG A 2 -49.18 40.65 -35.62
C ARG A 2 -48.91 39.93 -34.29
N PRO A 3 -48.96 38.61 -34.24
CA PRO A 3 -48.62 37.89 -33.02
C PRO A 3 -47.14 38.03 -32.72
N LYS A 4 -46.83 38.21 -31.44
CA LYS A 4 -45.44 38.29 -30.94
C LYS A 4 -44.76 36.94 -31.13
N PRO A 5 -43.49 36.94 -31.57
CA PRO A 5 -42.74 35.69 -31.66
C PRO A 5 -42.48 35.13 -30.27
N ASN A 6 -42.63 33.80 -30.13
CA ASN A 6 -42.32 33.05 -28.92
C ASN A 6 -40.81 33.19 -28.61
N PRO A 7 -40.42 33.39 -27.33
CA PRO A 7 -39.05 33.39 -26.97
C PRO A 7 -38.42 32.01 -27.19
N ALA A 8 -37.19 32.02 -27.75
CA ALA A 8 -36.41 30.82 -28.01
C ALA A 8 -36.17 30.04 -26.70
N PRO A 9 -36.20 28.70 -26.75
CA PRO A 9 -35.90 27.89 -25.58
C PRO A 9 -34.51 28.16 -25.11
N LYS A 10 -34.35 28.35 -23.79
CA LYS A 10 -33.03 28.53 -23.13
C LYS A 10 -32.22 27.23 -23.31
N PRO A 11 -30.94 27.33 -23.61
CA PRO A 11 -30.08 26.16 -23.67
C PRO A 11 -30.06 25.44 -22.32
N ASP A 12 -30.30 24.13 -22.38
CA ASP A 12 -30.31 23.25 -21.20
C ASP A 12 -28.87 23.12 -20.68
N LEU A 13 -28.54 23.88 -19.64
CA LEU A 13 -27.25 23.82 -18.93
C LEU A 13 -27.23 22.59 -18.01
N ARG A 14 -27.44 21.40 -18.56
CA ARG A 14 -27.12 20.21 -17.84
C ARG A 14 -25.59 20.08 -17.79
N PRO A 15 -24.97 20.03 -16.60
CA PRO A 15 -23.54 19.75 -16.53
C PRO A 15 -23.30 18.38 -17.16
N ALA A 16 -22.29 18.31 -18.03
CA ALA A 16 -21.81 17.07 -18.60
C ALA A 16 -21.61 16.02 -17.49
N PRO A 17 -21.85 14.73 -17.75
CA PRO A 17 -21.63 13.68 -16.76
C PRO A 17 -20.17 13.77 -16.34
N GLY A 18 -19.98 14.25 -15.09
CA GLY A 18 -18.67 14.49 -14.53
C GLY A 18 -17.84 13.23 -14.59
N HIS A 19 -16.63 13.34 -15.05
CA HIS A 19 -15.59 12.36 -14.80
C HIS A 19 -15.69 11.95 -13.34
N ARG A 20 -15.95 10.67 -13.06
CA ARG A 20 -15.81 10.13 -11.72
C ARG A 20 -14.38 10.43 -11.29
N PRO A 21 -14.17 11.14 -10.19
CA PRO A 21 -12.81 11.35 -9.71
C PRO A 21 -12.21 9.96 -9.49
N SER A 22 -11.08 9.71 -10.14
CA SER A 22 -10.22 8.57 -9.84
C SER A 22 -10.10 8.50 -8.32
N ALA A 23 -10.31 7.33 -7.73
CA ALA A 23 -10.32 7.11 -6.30
C ALA A 23 -9.13 7.84 -5.67
N ARG A 24 -9.41 8.86 -4.90
CA ARG A 24 -8.37 9.58 -4.15
C ARG A 24 -7.70 8.57 -3.23
N PRO A 25 -6.37 8.54 -3.17
CA PRO A 25 -5.69 7.78 -2.14
C PRO A 25 -6.29 8.16 -0.78
N PRO A 26 -6.44 7.19 0.15
CA PRO A 26 -7.01 7.47 1.45
C PRO A 26 -6.31 8.67 2.07
N ARG A 27 -7.08 9.65 2.53
CA ARG A 27 -6.52 10.84 3.16
C ARG A 27 -5.68 10.41 4.35
N PRO A 28 -4.45 10.92 4.49
CA PRO A 28 -3.67 10.69 5.68
C PRO A 28 -4.50 11.12 6.90
N VAL A 29 -4.67 10.17 7.82
CA VAL A 29 -5.23 10.50 9.13
C VAL A 29 -4.29 11.51 9.76
N ARG A 30 -4.80 12.65 10.23
CA ARG A 30 -3.98 13.71 10.86
C ARG A 30 -3.09 13.07 11.93
N PRO A 31 -1.78 13.32 11.91
CA PRO A 31 -0.88 12.76 12.89
C PRO A 31 -1.33 13.18 14.29
N ARG A 32 -1.52 12.22 15.17
CA ARG A 32 -1.52 12.45 16.60
C ARG A 32 -0.12 12.94 16.99
N PRO A 33 0.01 13.69 18.11
CA PRO A 33 1.30 14.17 18.58
C PRO A 33 2.32 13.03 18.65
N PRO A 34 3.63 13.32 18.48
CA PRO A 34 4.64 12.33 18.20
C PRO A 34 4.72 11.29 19.31
N HIS A 35 4.08 10.16 19.09
CA HIS A 35 4.46 8.93 19.78
C HIS A 35 5.66 8.39 19.03
N ILE A 36 6.76 8.21 19.73
CA ILE A 36 7.91 7.51 19.17
C ILE A 36 7.44 6.09 18.86
N VAL A 37 7.28 5.78 17.59
CA VAL A 37 6.93 4.42 17.17
C VAL A 37 8.20 3.60 17.21
N VAL A 38 8.34 2.78 18.23
CA VAL A 38 9.45 1.82 18.35
C VAL A 38 8.99 0.53 17.67
N ARG A 39 9.56 0.25 16.51
CA ARG A 39 9.37 -1.04 15.84
C ARG A 39 10.48 -2.01 16.25
N PRO A 40 10.16 -3.29 16.47
CA PRO A 40 11.16 -4.29 16.80
C PRO A 40 12.14 -4.45 15.64
N ALA A 41 13.39 -4.72 15.98
CA ALA A 41 14.45 -4.93 15.00
C ALA A 41 14.21 -6.21 14.18
N ILE A 42 14.64 -6.20 12.92
CA ILE A 42 14.63 -7.40 12.07
C ILE A 42 15.46 -8.50 12.75
N GLY A 43 14.93 -9.74 12.71
CA GLY A 43 15.51 -10.90 13.38
C GLY A 43 15.06 -11.08 14.84
N SER A 44 14.33 -10.13 15.43
CA SER A 44 13.82 -10.26 16.78
C SER A 44 12.69 -11.30 16.86
N LEU A 45 12.70 -12.07 17.94
CA LEU A 45 11.59 -12.98 18.30
C LEU A 45 10.61 -12.25 19.21
N ILE A 46 9.34 -12.27 18.83
CA ILE A 46 8.26 -11.67 19.60
C ILE A 46 7.33 -12.80 20.05
N ALA A 47 7.13 -12.92 21.35
CA ALA A 47 6.21 -13.92 21.89
C ALA A 47 4.78 -13.64 21.40
N ALA A 48 4.02 -14.71 21.08
CA ALA A 48 2.67 -14.59 20.56
C ALA A 48 1.73 -13.77 21.47
N ASN A 49 1.91 -13.85 22.78
CA ASN A 49 1.13 -13.08 23.75
C ASN A 49 1.41 -11.56 23.71
N MET A 50 2.56 -11.13 23.21
CA MET A 50 2.89 -9.70 23.10
C MET A 50 2.21 -9.05 21.88
N ILE A 51 1.78 -9.85 20.91
CA ILE A 51 1.09 -9.39 19.70
C ILE A 51 -0.43 -9.55 19.83
N ALA A 52 -0.91 -10.30 20.81
CA ALA A 52 -2.31 -10.73 20.95
C ALA A 52 -3.32 -9.58 21.09
N ASN A 53 -2.92 -8.39 21.53
CA ASN A 53 -3.81 -7.24 21.73
C ASN A 53 -3.93 -6.31 20.52
N THR A 54 -3.33 -6.67 19.42
CA THR A 54 -3.21 -5.83 18.24
C THR A 54 -3.62 -6.59 17.00
N ALA A 55 -4.22 -5.91 16.04
CA ALA A 55 -4.76 -6.51 14.82
C ALA A 55 -3.63 -7.02 13.90
N LEU A 56 -3.07 -8.17 14.22
CA LEU A 56 -2.16 -8.88 13.32
C LEU A 56 -2.94 -9.38 12.12
N THR A 57 -2.58 -8.95 10.93
CA THR A 57 -3.24 -9.35 9.69
C THR A 57 -2.33 -10.24 8.86
N ILE A 58 -2.92 -11.14 8.07
CA ILE A 58 -2.18 -11.91 7.07
C ILE A 58 -2.03 -11.04 5.83
N ALA A 59 -0.79 -10.80 5.41
CA ALA A 59 -0.51 -10.06 4.19
C ALA A 59 -0.84 -10.92 2.96
N ARG A 60 -1.55 -10.35 2.00
CA ARG A 60 -1.74 -10.95 0.68
C ARG A 60 -0.50 -10.76 -0.18
N LEU A 61 -0.37 -11.57 -1.22
CA LEU A 61 0.73 -11.47 -2.17
C LEU A 61 0.20 -11.09 -3.56
N SER A 62 0.86 -10.13 -4.21
CA SER A 62 0.41 -9.59 -5.49
C SER A 62 0.81 -10.44 -6.70
N TYR A 63 1.94 -11.13 -6.61
CA TYR A 63 2.50 -11.93 -7.71
C TYR A 63 3.24 -13.18 -7.23
N TYR A 64 2.73 -13.76 -6.18
CA TYR A 64 3.30 -14.96 -5.59
C TYR A 64 3.40 -16.11 -6.62
N ASN A 65 4.36 -16.97 -6.44
CA ASN A 65 4.65 -18.16 -7.26
C ASN A 65 5.13 -17.91 -8.68
N ASN A 66 5.00 -16.71 -9.24
CA ASN A 66 5.37 -16.51 -10.63
C ASN A 66 5.93 -15.11 -10.88
N LEU A 67 7.23 -14.97 -10.70
CA LEU A 67 7.94 -13.73 -10.99
C LEU A 67 7.96 -13.36 -12.48
N ALA A 68 7.56 -14.27 -13.36
CA ALA A 68 7.41 -13.99 -14.79
C ALA A 68 6.06 -13.36 -15.14
N GLN A 69 5.15 -13.21 -14.19
CA GLN A 69 3.89 -12.49 -14.44
C GLN A 69 4.18 -11.02 -14.82
N PRO A 70 3.38 -10.43 -15.72
CA PRO A 70 3.58 -9.04 -16.14
C PRO A 70 3.66 -8.05 -14.99
N ARG A 71 2.84 -8.24 -13.95
CA ARG A 71 2.84 -7.41 -12.75
C ARG A 71 4.16 -7.49 -11.97
N ALA A 72 4.70 -8.69 -11.81
CA ALA A 72 5.98 -8.88 -11.15
C ALA A 72 7.11 -8.22 -11.94
N ILE A 73 7.13 -8.37 -13.27
CA ILE A 73 8.13 -7.75 -14.14
C ILE A 73 8.08 -6.22 -14.02
N VAL A 74 6.89 -5.64 -14.02
CA VAL A 74 6.72 -4.19 -13.84
C VAL A 74 7.25 -3.74 -12.48
N ALA A 75 6.94 -4.46 -11.41
CA ALA A 75 7.40 -4.15 -10.06
C ALA A 75 8.93 -4.29 -9.93
N GLN A 76 9.53 -5.31 -10.55
CA GLN A 76 10.99 -5.50 -10.59
C GLN A 76 11.68 -4.38 -11.35
N ASN A 77 11.16 -4.00 -12.50
CA ASN A 77 11.71 -2.91 -13.30
C ASN A 77 11.63 -1.58 -12.56
N LEU A 78 10.50 -1.31 -11.92
CA LEU A 78 10.32 -0.11 -11.11
C LEU A 78 11.29 -0.08 -9.93
N ALA A 79 11.41 -1.17 -9.20
CA ALA A 79 12.34 -1.26 -8.07
C ALA A 79 13.80 -1.09 -8.52
N SER A 80 14.18 -1.67 -9.65
CA SER A 80 15.50 -1.48 -10.23
C SER A 80 15.77 -0.02 -10.59
N GLN A 81 14.81 0.67 -11.21
CA GLN A 81 14.92 2.09 -11.55
C GLN A 81 15.05 2.98 -10.30
N LEU A 82 14.42 2.58 -9.20
CA LEU A 82 14.46 3.30 -7.93
C LEU A 82 15.66 2.92 -7.05
N GLY A 83 16.48 1.95 -7.48
CA GLY A 83 17.62 1.46 -6.71
C GLY A 83 17.24 0.69 -5.45
N LEU A 84 16.07 0.04 -5.45
CA LEU A 84 15.58 -0.72 -4.30
C LEU A 84 16.19 -2.11 -4.24
N VAL A 85 16.45 -2.56 -3.02
CA VAL A 85 16.75 -3.96 -2.73
C VAL A 85 15.44 -4.70 -2.48
N GLN A 86 15.23 -5.81 -3.17
CA GLN A 86 14.02 -6.62 -3.06
C GLN A 86 14.33 -8.00 -2.48
N ILE A 87 13.58 -8.38 -1.46
CA ILE A 87 13.42 -9.77 -1.02
C ILE A 87 12.00 -10.15 -1.38
N TYR A 88 11.86 -11.07 -2.33
CA TYR A 88 10.54 -11.42 -2.87
C TYR A 88 9.74 -12.26 -1.89
N ALA A 89 8.43 -11.99 -1.84
CA ALA A 89 7.51 -12.83 -1.11
C ALA A 89 7.45 -14.23 -1.71
N ASP A 90 7.47 -15.23 -0.85
CA ASP A 90 7.31 -16.64 -1.20
C ASP A 90 5.89 -17.10 -0.84
N ALA A 91 5.21 -17.70 -1.80
CA ALA A 91 3.83 -18.16 -1.61
C ALA A 91 3.68 -19.32 -0.61
N ALA A 92 4.74 -20.07 -0.37
CA ALA A 92 4.72 -21.13 0.64
C ALA A 92 4.80 -20.58 2.07
N THR A 93 5.16 -19.31 2.22
CA THR A 93 5.33 -18.64 3.51
C THR A 93 4.13 -17.77 3.83
N THR A 94 3.57 -17.89 5.03
CA THR A 94 2.56 -16.97 5.54
C THR A 94 3.25 -15.76 6.17
N TYR A 95 2.93 -14.59 5.67
CA TYR A 95 3.43 -13.31 6.19
C TYR A 95 2.36 -12.64 7.02
N TYR A 96 2.74 -12.20 8.18
CA TYR A 96 1.90 -11.44 9.09
C TYR A 96 2.35 -9.99 9.11
N TYR A 97 1.41 -9.09 9.26
CA TYR A 97 1.67 -7.65 9.25
C TYR A 97 0.97 -6.95 10.40
N GLN A 98 1.68 -6.02 10.98
CA GLN A 98 1.15 -5.11 11.96
C GLN A 98 1.97 -3.83 11.99
N ASP A 99 1.31 -2.71 11.78
CA ASP A 99 1.85 -1.37 12.00
C ASP A 99 3.25 -1.12 11.40
N GLY A 100 3.44 -1.54 10.16
CA GLY A 100 4.70 -1.41 9.42
C GLY A 100 5.70 -2.55 9.61
N VAL A 101 5.40 -3.52 10.45
CA VAL A 101 6.27 -4.66 10.72
C VAL A 101 5.73 -5.93 10.10
N PHE A 102 6.59 -6.69 9.44
CA PHE A 102 6.29 -8.01 8.89
C PHE A 102 6.89 -9.10 9.74
N TYR A 103 6.15 -10.19 9.86
CA TYR A 103 6.52 -11.36 10.67
C TYR A 103 6.30 -12.64 9.89
N THR A 104 7.04 -13.67 10.26
CA THR A 104 6.72 -15.08 10.00
C THR A 104 6.61 -15.82 11.32
N MET A 105 5.90 -16.95 11.32
CA MET A 105 5.76 -17.77 12.54
C MET A 105 6.92 -18.73 12.65
N ALA A 106 7.57 -18.74 13.79
CA ALA A 106 8.56 -19.74 14.15
C ALA A 106 7.91 -21.07 14.60
N PRO A 107 8.64 -22.21 14.60
CA PRO A 107 8.09 -23.50 14.98
C PRO A 107 7.52 -23.57 16.40
N ASP A 108 8.01 -22.73 17.31
CA ASP A 108 7.52 -22.60 18.69
C ASP A 108 6.27 -21.74 18.85
N GLY A 109 5.73 -21.19 17.74
CA GLY A 109 4.57 -20.29 17.74
C GLY A 109 4.89 -18.83 18.01
N SER A 110 6.16 -18.47 18.25
CA SER A 110 6.58 -17.06 18.29
C SER A 110 6.64 -16.47 16.89
N TYR A 111 6.69 -15.13 16.81
CA TYR A 111 6.79 -14.42 15.55
C TYR A 111 8.20 -13.88 15.33
N TYR A 112 8.71 -14.06 14.14
CA TYR A 112 10.00 -13.57 13.70
C TYR A 112 9.83 -12.30 12.89
N VAL A 113 10.50 -11.23 13.27
CA VAL A 113 10.50 -9.97 12.50
C VAL A 113 11.38 -10.14 11.28
N ILE A 114 10.79 -9.91 10.12
CA ILE A 114 11.46 -10.07 8.82
C ILE A 114 11.52 -8.77 8.04
N VAL A 115 12.39 -8.73 7.06
CA VAL A 115 12.40 -7.66 6.06
C VAL A 115 11.06 -7.68 5.31
N PRO A 116 10.39 -6.53 5.10
CA PRO A 116 9.18 -6.47 4.32
C PRO A 116 9.36 -7.11 2.94
N PRO A 117 8.60 -8.18 2.61
CA PRO A 117 8.81 -8.90 1.36
C PRO A 117 8.17 -8.16 0.19
N ALA A 118 8.92 -7.97 -0.89
CA ALA A 118 8.42 -7.35 -2.10
C ALA A 118 7.25 -8.15 -2.69
N GLY A 119 6.17 -7.46 -3.04
CA GLY A 119 4.93 -8.06 -3.51
C GLY A 119 3.91 -8.35 -2.41
N ALA A 120 4.23 -8.12 -1.14
CA ALA A 120 3.25 -8.18 -0.08
C ALA A 120 2.30 -6.99 -0.14
N LEU A 121 1.02 -7.25 0.09
CA LEU A 121 -0.07 -6.27 0.07
C LEU A 121 -0.60 -6.06 1.49
N VAL A 122 -0.68 -4.81 1.91
CA VAL A 122 -1.27 -4.41 3.18
C VAL A 122 -2.38 -3.40 2.97
N GLU A 123 -3.42 -3.44 3.79
CA GLU A 123 -4.58 -2.55 3.64
C GLU A 123 -4.31 -1.17 4.25
N GLN A 124 -3.44 -1.09 5.22
CA GLN A 124 -3.14 0.13 5.96
C GLN A 124 -1.65 0.25 6.21
N LEU A 125 -1.15 1.47 6.13
CA LEU A 125 0.18 1.84 6.61
C LEU A 125 0.08 2.41 8.02
N PRO A 126 1.17 2.34 8.81
CA PRO A 126 1.23 3.02 10.09
C PRO A 126 1.06 4.54 9.88
N TYR A 127 0.52 5.23 10.86
CA TYR A 127 0.20 6.67 10.73
C TYR A 127 1.44 7.57 10.53
N ASP A 128 2.62 7.08 10.84
CA ASP A 128 3.91 7.78 10.69
C ASP A 128 4.57 7.57 9.32
N TYR A 129 3.85 7.01 8.35
CA TYR A 129 4.37 6.89 6.99
C TYR A 129 4.67 8.26 6.38
N GLU A 130 5.67 8.29 5.52
CA GLU A 130 6.03 9.47 4.73
C GLU A 130 5.51 9.31 3.31
N THR A 131 5.01 10.40 2.74
CA THR A 131 4.73 10.47 1.30
C THR A 131 5.96 10.99 0.58
N VAL A 132 6.44 10.24 -0.41
CA VAL A 132 7.59 10.62 -1.23
C VAL A 132 7.20 10.68 -2.71
N TYR A 133 7.81 11.60 -3.43
CA TYR A 133 7.61 11.75 -4.87
C TYR A 133 8.92 11.45 -5.59
N ILE A 134 8.87 10.49 -6.50
CA ILE A 134 10.03 10.11 -7.30
C ILE A 134 9.61 10.12 -8.77
N ASN A 135 10.30 10.89 -9.58
CA ASN A 135 9.98 11.08 -11.01
C ASN A 135 8.52 11.47 -11.27
N GLY A 136 7.94 12.30 -10.36
CA GLY A 136 6.55 12.76 -10.47
C GLY A 136 5.50 11.76 -10.00
N ASN A 137 5.87 10.57 -9.58
CA ASN A 137 4.98 9.55 -9.04
C ASN A 137 5.02 9.56 -7.52
N GLN A 138 3.86 9.31 -6.92
CA GLN A 138 3.70 9.26 -5.48
C GLN A 138 3.95 7.84 -4.96
N TYR A 139 4.78 7.76 -3.94
CA TYR A 139 5.05 6.53 -3.17
C TYR A 139 4.91 6.81 -1.68
N PHE A 140 4.89 5.75 -0.90
CA PHE A 140 4.79 5.81 0.55
C PHE A 140 5.98 5.10 1.17
N LYS A 141 6.56 5.71 2.18
CA LYS A 141 7.75 5.18 2.85
C LYS A 141 7.44 4.93 4.32
N VAL A 142 7.82 3.77 4.80
CA VAL A 142 7.81 3.41 6.22
C VAL A 142 9.19 2.89 6.55
N ASP A 143 9.91 3.59 7.42
CA ASP A 143 11.34 3.37 7.66
C ASP A 143 12.12 3.37 6.32
N ASN A 144 12.75 2.27 5.95
CA ASN A 144 13.44 2.11 4.67
C ASN A 144 12.62 1.40 3.60
N THR A 145 11.37 1.07 3.88
CA THR A 145 10.50 0.33 2.96
C THR A 145 9.69 1.29 2.10
N LEU A 146 9.73 1.09 0.81
CA LEU A 146 8.93 1.82 -0.15
C LEU A 146 7.71 1.02 -0.57
N TYR A 147 6.55 1.68 -0.54
CA TYR A 147 5.25 1.11 -0.93
C TYR A 147 4.67 1.89 -2.09
N GLN A 148 3.93 1.21 -2.94
CA GLN A 148 3.05 1.85 -3.91
C GLN A 148 1.59 1.55 -3.60
N TYR A 149 0.72 2.52 -3.89
CA TYR A 149 -0.72 2.29 -3.88
C TYR A 149 -1.12 1.45 -5.10
N THR A 150 -1.94 0.44 -4.87
CA THR A 150 -2.41 -0.44 -5.94
C THR A 150 -3.82 -0.93 -5.67
N ILE A 151 -4.49 -1.38 -6.71
CA ILE A 151 -5.79 -2.08 -6.59
C ILE A 151 -5.57 -3.53 -6.98
N HIS A 152 -5.95 -4.44 -6.11
CA HIS A 152 -5.88 -5.87 -6.32
C HIS A 152 -7.24 -6.49 -5.99
N ASP A 153 -7.80 -7.26 -6.93
CA ASP A 153 -9.15 -7.84 -6.83
C ASP A 153 -10.24 -6.81 -6.44
N GLY A 154 -10.13 -5.60 -7.01
CA GLY A 154 -11.09 -4.51 -6.76
C GLY A 154 -10.93 -3.79 -5.42
N LYS A 155 -9.95 -4.14 -4.61
CA LYS A 155 -9.67 -3.51 -3.31
C LYS A 155 -8.36 -2.71 -3.34
N PRO A 156 -8.30 -1.60 -2.59
CA PRO A 156 -7.07 -0.81 -2.46
C PRO A 156 -6.09 -1.48 -1.48
N TYR A 157 -4.81 -1.47 -1.86
CA TYR A 157 -3.70 -1.95 -1.04
C TYR A 157 -2.49 -1.06 -1.19
N PHE A 158 -1.58 -1.17 -0.23
CA PHE A 158 -0.20 -0.73 -0.36
C PHE A 158 0.68 -1.95 -0.61
N GLU A 159 1.40 -1.92 -1.70
CA GLU A 159 2.30 -3.01 -2.11
C GLU A 159 3.74 -2.67 -1.75
N VAL A 160 4.41 -3.60 -1.10
CA VAL A 160 5.85 -3.46 -0.84
C VAL A 160 6.60 -3.55 -2.16
N LEU A 161 7.35 -2.50 -2.49
CA LEU A 161 8.25 -2.47 -3.64
C LEU A 161 9.64 -2.99 -3.30
N GLY A 162 10.18 -2.62 -2.16
CA GLY A 162 11.51 -2.99 -1.71
C GLY A 162 12.06 -2.04 -0.66
N GLN A 163 13.35 -2.20 -0.36
CA GLN A 163 14.06 -1.41 0.63
C GLN A 163 14.95 -0.36 -0.04
N LEU A 164 14.93 0.85 0.49
CA LEU A 164 15.93 1.86 0.16
C LEU A 164 17.29 1.46 0.76
N ASN A 165 18.36 1.65 -0.02
CA ASN A 165 19.73 1.49 0.45
C ASN A 165 20.16 2.65 1.35
#